data_ea7fff77e6a69d813701a60363124c52
#
_entry.id   ea7fff77e6a69d813701a60363124c52
#
_cell.length_a   1.000
_cell.length_b   1.000
_cell.length_c   1.000
_cell.angle_alpha   90.00
_cell.angle_beta   90.00
_cell.angle_gamma   90.00
#
_symmetry.space_group_name_H-M   'P 1'
#
loop_
_entity.id
_entity.type
_entity.pdbx_description
1 polymer ?
#
loop_
_entity_poly.entity_id
_entity_poly.type
_entity_poly.pdbx_seq_one_letter_code
_entity_poly.pdbx_strand_id
1 'polypeptide(L)'
;MMTEHWLSIAAGVFLVGMMLYGHYRGLLRQCVSLGALVLTIITVKVATPYVTDFVKANPVIRENAAHFIMEVSGWQPPEESESILPAAQRMAIEELKLPQSVKDVLLENNNSEFYRLLGVDQFGEYISTCLSDMLINTLGSVLVFAASYIVIHLLIRWLNLLSRLPIICGLNQMAGGIVGLAEGFLLLWLAGFILSFFTETPMGQMLEAQVNSSIWLSLIYRYNLMNVILGSIINGIL
;
A
#
# COMPACT_ATOMS: atom_id res chain seq x y z
N MET A 1 30.98 -2.72 -20.11
CA MET A 1 30.24 -1.48 -20.45
C MET A 1 28.74 -1.63 -20.57
N MET A 2 28.17 -2.63 -21.23
CA MET A 2 26.70 -2.80 -21.29
C MET A 2 26.06 -3.28 -19.99
N THR A 3 26.78 -3.96 -19.13
CA THR A 3 26.27 -4.51 -17.87
C THR A 3 26.19 -3.49 -16.73
N GLU A 4 26.83 -2.33 -16.87
CA GLU A 4 26.89 -1.32 -15.81
C GLU A 4 25.72 -0.33 -15.80
N HIS A 5 24.93 -0.24 -16.88
CA HIS A 5 23.84 0.73 -17.01
C HIS A 5 22.53 0.11 -17.50
N TRP A 6 22.38 -1.23 -17.39
CA TRP A 6 21.19 -1.90 -17.91
C TRP A 6 19.90 -1.40 -17.27
N LEU A 7 19.91 -1.10 -15.96
CA LEU A 7 18.74 -0.61 -15.24
C LEU A 7 18.34 0.79 -15.73
N SER A 8 19.33 1.65 -15.99
CA SER A 8 19.10 2.99 -16.57
C SER A 8 18.48 2.89 -17.96
N ILE A 9 18.98 1.98 -18.79
CA ILE A 9 18.43 1.76 -20.14
C ILE A 9 17.00 1.20 -20.03
N ALA A 10 16.77 0.21 -19.17
CA ALA A 10 15.45 -0.38 -18.95
C ALA A 10 14.44 0.67 -18.47
N ALA A 11 14.81 1.52 -17.51
CA ALA A 11 13.98 2.61 -17.03
C ALA A 11 13.67 3.64 -18.13
N GLY A 12 14.65 3.97 -18.98
CA GLY A 12 14.45 4.86 -20.13
C GLY A 12 13.49 4.27 -21.15
N VAL A 13 13.66 3.00 -21.51
CA VAL A 13 12.75 2.28 -22.41
C VAL A 13 11.33 2.20 -21.82
N PHE A 14 11.23 1.95 -20.53
CA PHE A 14 9.96 1.95 -19.82
C PHE A 14 9.26 3.31 -19.90
N LEU A 15 9.96 4.43 -19.64
CA LEU A 15 9.40 5.79 -19.74
C LEU A 15 8.93 6.12 -21.16
N VAL A 16 9.73 5.77 -22.17
CA VAL A 16 9.32 5.94 -23.58
C VAL A 16 8.08 5.09 -23.88
N GLY A 17 8.05 3.85 -23.41
CA GLY A 17 6.88 2.97 -23.55
C GLY A 17 5.63 3.56 -22.91
N MET A 18 5.73 4.13 -21.71
CA MET A 18 4.64 4.80 -21.00
C MET A 18 4.18 6.06 -21.74
N MET A 19 5.09 6.84 -22.28
CA MET A 19 4.76 8.01 -23.11
C MET A 19 3.99 7.60 -24.38
N LEU A 20 4.47 6.59 -25.09
CA LEU A 20 3.81 6.07 -26.29
C LEU A 20 2.44 5.46 -25.97
N TYR A 21 2.33 4.72 -24.88
CA TYR A 21 1.06 4.18 -24.40
C TYR A 21 0.06 5.28 -24.07
N GLY A 22 0.50 6.33 -23.35
CA GLY A 22 -0.30 7.50 -23.04
C GLY A 22 -0.74 8.27 -24.29
N HIS A 23 0.16 8.43 -25.26
CA HIS A 23 -0.13 9.03 -26.56
C HIS A 23 -1.23 8.24 -27.32
N TYR A 24 -1.09 6.91 -27.36
CA TYR A 24 -2.10 6.04 -28.01
C TYR A 24 -3.46 6.11 -27.31
N ARG A 25 -3.47 6.15 -25.99
CA ARG A 25 -4.68 6.17 -25.17
C ARG A 25 -5.41 7.53 -25.21
N GLY A 26 -4.65 8.61 -25.30
CA GLY A 26 -5.12 9.98 -25.27
C GLY A 26 -5.52 10.49 -23.87
N LEU A 27 -5.43 11.81 -23.67
CA LEU A 27 -5.68 12.47 -22.39
C LEU A 27 -7.09 12.19 -21.84
N LEU A 28 -8.12 12.30 -22.67
CA LEU A 28 -9.51 12.14 -22.20
C LEU A 28 -9.78 10.76 -21.60
N ARG A 29 -9.24 9.71 -22.22
CA ARG A 29 -9.37 8.35 -21.66
C ARG A 29 -8.61 8.18 -20.36
N GLN A 30 -7.44 8.82 -20.23
CA GLN A 30 -6.68 8.83 -18.98
C GLN A 30 -7.42 9.59 -17.88
N CYS A 31 -8.00 10.76 -18.18
CA CYS A 31 -8.82 11.51 -17.23
C CYS A 31 -10.01 10.69 -16.70
N VAL A 32 -10.71 9.95 -17.57
CA VAL A 32 -11.80 9.06 -17.13
C VAL A 32 -11.26 7.95 -16.23
N SER A 33 -10.10 7.37 -16.56
CA SER A 33 -9.47 6.33 -15.75
C SER A 33 -9.01 6.85 -14.38
N LEU A 34 -8.41 8.05 -14.34
CA LEU A 34 -8.03 8.72 -13.10
C LEU A 34 -9.25 9.08 -12.25
N GLY A 35 -10.31 9.61 -12.88
CA GLY A 35 -11.58 9.87 -12.19
C GLY A 35 -12.19 8.61 -11.59
N ALA A 36 -12.12 7.50 -12.32
CA ALA A 36 -12.54 6.18 -11.81
C ALA A 36 -11.73 5.75 -10.59
N LEU A 37 -10.41 5.96 -10.63
CA LEU A 37 -9.53 5.63 -9.50
C LEU A 37 -9.84 6.48 -8.27
N VAL A 38 -10.00 7.80 -8.45
CA VAL A 38 -10.39 8.71 -7.36
C VAL A 38 -11.74 8.30 -6.77
N LEU A 39 -12.73 7.99 -7.62
CA LEU A 39 -14.02 7.50 -7.17
C LEU A 39 -13.90 6.18 -6.41
N THR A 40 -13.03 5.28 -6.87
CA THR A 40 -12.74 4.02 -6.18
C THR A 40 -12.17 4.29 -4.78
N ILE A 41 -11.19 5.18 -4.64
CA ILE A 41 -10.59 5.53 -3.34
C ILE A 41 -11.64 6.12 -2.38
N ILE A 42 -12.49 7.02 -2.88
CA ILE A 42 -13.59 7.58 -2.08
C ILE A 42 -14.54 6.48 -1.63
N THR A 43 -14.93 5.59 -2.55
CA THR A 43 -15.81 4.46 -2.24
C THR A 43 -15.19 3.53 -1.19
N VAL A 44 -13.90 3.23 -1.31
CA VAL A 44 -13.16 2.42 -0.33
C VAL A 44 -13.20 3.09 1.04
N LYS A 45 -12.84 4.37 1.12
CA LYS A 45 -12.84 5.11 2.39
C LYS A 45 -14.21 5.08 3.09
N VAL A 46 -15.28 5.15 2.31
CA VAL A 46 -16.65 5.13 2.86
C VAL A 46 -17.13 3.71 3.16
N ALA A 47 -16.85 2.74 2.29
CA ALA A 47 -17.40 1.39 2.39
C ALA A 47 -16.60 0.47 3.33
N THR A 48 -15.29 0.67 3.47
CA THR A 48 -14.44 -0.20 4.30
C THR A 48 -14.96 -0.34 5.74
N PRO A 49 -15.28 0.72 6.49
CA PRO A 49 -15.75 0.55 7.87
C PRO A 49 -16.99 -0.33 7.95
N TYR A 50 -17.96 -0.14 7.06
CA TYR A 50 -19.18 -0.97 7.07
C TYR A 50 -18.89 -2.44 6.78
N VAL A 51 -17.99 -2.73 5.84
CA VAL A 51 -17.62 -4.10 5.48
C VAL A 51 -16.81 -4.74 6.60
N THR A 52 -15.85 -4.04 7.15
CA THR A 52 -15.00 -4.57 8.24
C THR A 52 -15.78 -4.77 9.52
N ASP A 53 -16.68 -3.88 9.87
CA ASP A 53 -17.57 -4.04 11.04
C ASP A 53 -18.48 -5.27 10.87
N PHE A 54 -19.04 -5.47 9.68
CA PHE A 54 -19.83 -6.67 9.36
C PHE A 54 -19.00 -7.95 9.49
N VAL A 55 -17.75 -7.93 9.00
CA VAL A 55 -16.82 -9.07 9.08
C VAL A 55 -16.43 -9.35 10.54
N LYS A 56 -16.10 -8.30 11.31
CA LYS A 56 -15.74 -8.40 12.73
C LYS A 56 -16.89 -8.87 13.61
N ALA A 57 -18.13 -8.61 13.22
CA ALA A 57 -19.32 -9.11 13.92
C ALA A 57 -19.48 -10.63 13.82
N ASN A 58 -18.80 -11.29 12.87
CA ASN A 58 -18.81 -12.74 12.74
C ASN A 58 -17.72 -13.36 13.62
N PRO A 59 -18.08 -14.10 14.70
CA PRO A 59 -17.10 -14.64 15.64
C PRO A 59 -16.15 -15.65 14.99
N VAL A 60 -16.64 -16.45 14.03
CA VAL A 60 -15.84 -17.46 13.34
C VAL A 60 -14.73 -16.81 12.51
N ILE A 61 -15.04 -15.72 11.80
CA ILE A 61 -14.04 -15.01 10.98
C ILE A 61 -12.99 -14.36 11.89
N ARG A 62 -13.42 -13.74 12.98
CA ARG A 62 -12.53 -13.08 13.94
C ARG A 62 -11.58 -14.08 14.61
N GLU A 63 -12.10 -15.24 15.04
CA GLU A 63 -11.30 -16.31 15.64
C GLU A 63 -10.28 -16.88 14.64
N ASN A 64 -10.69 -17.16 13.40
CA ASN A 64 -9.79 -17.63 12.36
C ASN A 64 -8.72 -16.59 12.03
N ALA A 65 -9.05 -15.31 11.98
CA ALA A 65 -8.10 -14.23 11.76
C ALA A 65 -7.09 -14.14 12.93
N ALA A 66 -7.56 -14.30 14.18
CA ALA A 66 -6.71 -14.33 15.35
C ALA A 66 -5.75 -15.53 15.30
N HIS A 67 -6.24 -16.72 15.02
CA HIS A 67 -5.39 -17.90 14.86
C HIS A 67 -4.34 -17.74 13.78
N PHE A 68 -4.73 -17.29 12.61
CA PHE A 68 -3.81 -17.08 11.49
C PHE A 68 -2.71 -16.08 11.84
N ILE A 69 -3.07 -14.93 12.39
CA ILE A 69 -2.10 -13.88 12.68
C ILE A 69 -1.17 -14.26 13.84
N MET A 70 -1.67 -15.01 14.82
CA MET A 70 -0.84 -15.54 15.92
C MET A 70 0.18 -16.55 15.38
N GLU A 71 -0.21 -17.45 14.50
CA GLU A 71 0.69 -18.41 13.87
C GLU A 71 1.78 -17.68 13.04
N VAL A 72 1.40 -16.72 12.21
CA VAL A 72 2.33 -15.97 11.35
C VAL A 72 3.27 -15.07 12.17
N SER A 73 2.74 -14.40 13.20
CA SER A 73 3.55 -13.51 14.06
C SER A 73 4.45 -14.25 15.02
N GLY A 74 4.20 -15.55 15.22
CA GLY A 74 4.88 -16.36 16.24
C GLY A 74 4.46 -16.01 17.67
N TRP A 75 3.32 -15.30 17.83
CA TRP A 75 2.79 -14.94 19.14
C TRP A 75 2.23 -16.17 19.84
N GLN A 76 2.71 -16.39 21.07
CA GLN A 76 2.14 -17.38 22.00
C GLN A 76 1.63 -16.62 23.21
N PRO A 77 0.33 -16.70 23.53
CA PRO A 77 -0.17 -16.10 24.76
C PRO A 77 0.59 -16.66 25.95
N PRO A 78 1.06 -15.82 26.86
CA PRO A 78 1.67 -16.32 28.11
C PRO A 78 0.66 -17.21 28.86
N GLU A 79 1.13 -18.33 29.36
CA GLU A 79 0.33 -19.19 30.25
C GLU A 79 0.00 -18.40 31.50
N GLU A 80 -1.29 -18.12 31.71
CA GLU A 80 -1.97 -17.60 32.91
C GLU A 80 -1.41 -16.36 33.64
N SER A 81 -2.24 -15.31 33.65
CA SER A 81 -2.55 -14.42 34.80
C SER A 81 -1.44 -13.61 35.47
N GLU A 82 -0.24 -13.55 35.00
CA GLU A 82 0.72 -12.57 35.51
C GLU A 82 0.55 -11.25 34.76
N SER A 83 0.30 -10.18 35.52
CA SER A 83 0.41 -8.81 35.02
C SER A 83 1.86 -8.60 34.53
N ILE A 84 2.07 -8.86 33.24
CA ILE A 84 3.38 -8.75 32.60
C ILE A 84 3.84 -7.30 32.78
N LEU A 85 4.99 -7.10 33.38
CA LEU A 85 5.59 -5.78 33.59
C LEU A 85 5.70 -5.04 32.22
N PRO A 86 5.51 -3.73 32.18
CA PRO A 86 5.56 -2.95 30.91
C PRO A 86 6.85 -3.16 30.12
N ALA A 87 7.97 -3.41 30.77
CA ALA A 87 9.23 -3.71 30.10
C ALA A 87 9.21 -5.08 29.38
N ALA A 88 8.57 -6.09 29.98
CA ALA A 88 8.44 -7.41 29.39
C ALA A 88 7.41 -7.41 28.23
N GLN A 89 6.35 -6.61 28.34
CA GLN A 89 5.40 -6.40 27.24
C GLN A 89 6.07 -5.81 26.00
N ARG A 90 6.94 -4.80 26.20
CA ARG A 90 7.72 -4.21 25.11
C ARG A 90 8.63 -5.23 24.43
N MET A 91 9.38 -6.03 25.22
CA MET A 91 10.24 -7.09 24.67
C MET A 91 9.42 -8.12 23.89
N ALA A 92 8.27 -8.55 24.42
CA ALA A 92 7.38 -9.49 23.75
C ALA A 92 6.88 -8.97 22.38
N ILE A 93 6.56 -7.67 22.28
CA ILE A 93 6.18 -7.06 20.99
C ILE A 93 7.38 -7.02 20.02
N GLU A 94 8.57 -6.71 20.51
CA GLU A 94 9.78 -6.63 19.68
C GLU A 94 10.22 -8.00 19.14
N GLU A 95 9.93 -9.08 19.85
CA GLU A 95 10.22 -10.46 19.42
C GLU A 95 9.25 -10.99 18.36
N LEU A 96 8.10 -10.35 18.12
CA LEU A 96 7.15 -10.76 17.09
C LEU A 96 7.79 -10.74 15.70
N LYS A 97 7.47 -11.72 14.87
CA LYS A 97 7.90 -11.79 13.47
C LYS A 97 7.02 -10.90 12.57
N LEU A 98 7.00 -9.60 12.88
CA LEU A 98 6.17 -8.61 12.19
C LEU A 98 7.03 -7.43 11.70
N PRO A 99 6.56 -6.71 10.67
CA PRO A 99 7.20 -5.47 10.24
C PRO A 99 7.29 -4.44 11.37
N GLN A 100 8.36 -3.65 11.39
CA GLN A 100 8.60 -2.68 12.47
C GLN A 100 7.44 -1.69 12.63
N SER A 101 6.84 -1.23 11.54
CA SER A 101 5.66 -0.35 11.57
C SER A 101 4.48 -0.93 12.36
N VAL A 102 4.26 -2.24 12.30
CA VAL A 102 3.20 -2.90 13.08
C VAL A 102 3.58 -2.97 14.57
N LYS A 103 4.85 -3.26 14.87
CA LYS A 103 5.36 -3.28 16.25
C LYS A 103 5.26 -1.90 16.89
N ASP A 104 5.60 -0.85 16.14
CA ASP A 104 5.51 0.53 16.61
C ASP A 104 4.06 0.89 16.99
N VAL A 105 3.09 0.52 16.17
CA VAL A 105 1.65 0.69 16.47
C VAL A 105 1.24 -0.06 17.74
N LEU A 106 1.70 -1.31 17.89
CA LEU A 106 1.41 -2.09 19.10
C LEU A 106 2.04 -1.47 20.34
N LEU A 107 3.26 -0.92 20.25
CA LEU A 107 3.94 -0.27 21.35
C LEU A 107 3.27 1.05 21.77
N GLU A 108 2.86 1.84 20.79
CA GLU A 108 2.21 3.14 21.01
C GLU A 108 0.83 2.99 21.64
N ASN A 109 0.06 1.99 21.19
CA ASN A 109 -1.29 1.73 21.68
C ASN A 109 -1.35 0.77 22.89
N ASN A 110 -0.22 0.35 23.42
CA ASN A 110 -0.17 -0.49 24.63
C ASN A 110 -0.43 0.34 25.89
N ASN A 111 -1.66 0.79 26.07
CA ASN A 111 -2.08 1.60 27.20
C ASN A 111 -3.52 1.26 27.63
N SER A 112 -3.87 1.64 28.86
CA SER A 112 -5.17 1.34 29.46
C SER A 112 -6.37 1.94 28.74
N GLU A 113 -6.18 3.06 28.07
CA GLU A 113 -7.26 3.71 27.29
C GLU A 113 -7.61 2.87 26.07
N PHE A 114 -6.58 2.40 25.35
CA PHE A 114 -6.76 1.57 24.17
C PHE A 114 -7.30 0.18 24.51
N TYR A 115 -6.88 -0.40 25.65
CA TYR A 115 -7.45 -1.66 26.16
C TYR A 115 -8.95 -1.53 26.40
N ARG A 116 -9.38 -0.44 27.02
CA ARG A 116 -10.80 -0.16 27.22
C ARG A 116 -11.57 0.02 25.92
N LEU A 117 -10.96 0.66 24.91
CA LEU A 117 -11.57 0.81 23.58
C LEU A 117 -11.77 -0.53 22.88
N LEU A 118 -10.84 -1.46 23.02
CA LEU A 118 -10.92 -2.81 22.47
C LEU A 118 -11.79 -3.76 23.31
N GLY A 119 -12.13 -3.38 24.54
CA GLY A 119 -12.87 -4.23 25.49
C GLY A 119 -12.06 -5.41 26.00
N VAL A 120 -10.75 -5.24 26.18
CA VAL A 120 -9.80 -6.26 26.63
C VAL A 120 -9.15 -5.82 27.95
N ASP A 121 -8.87 -6.79 28.81
CA ASP A 121 -8.29 -6.53 30.13
C ASP A 121 -6.82 -6.99 30.24
N GLN A 122 -6.40 -7.90 29.35
CA GLN A 122 -5.09 -8.55 29.40
C GLN A 122 -4.24 -8.22 28.18
N PHE A 123 -2.92 -8.18 28.39
CA PHE A 123 -1.94 -7.93 27.32
C PHE A 123 -2.04 -8.95 26.17
N GLY A 124 -2.23 -10.24 26.48
CA GLY A 124 -2.39 -11.29 25.48
C GLY A 124 -3.62 -11.09 24.59
N GLU A 125 -4.73 -10.68 25.20
CA GLU A 125 -5.97 -10.35 24.48
C GLU A 125 -5.82 -9.08 23.62
N TYR A 126 -5.09 -8.09 24.16
CA TYR A 126 -4.76 -6.88 23.41
C TYR A 126 -4.00 -7.21 22.13
N ILE A 127 -2.91 -7.98 22.21
CA ILE A 127 -2.10 -8.34 21.04
C ILE A 127 -2.94 -9.12 20.01
N SER A 128 -3.66 -10.16 20.44
CA SER A 128 -4.47 -10.98 19.54
C SER A 128 -5.60 -10.19 18.89
N THR A 129 -6.30 -9.36 19.65
CA THR A 129 -7.40 -8.53 19.15
C THR A 129 -6.90 -7.45 18.20
N CYS A 130 -5.86 -6.73 18.57
CA CYS A 130 -5.27 -5.66 17.76
C CYS A 130 -4.76 -6.21 16.42
N LEU A 131 -3.99 -7.30 16.44
CA LEU A 131 -3.48 -7.93 15.23
C LEU A 131 -4.58 -8.50 14.33
N SER A 132 -5.62 -9.12 14.93
CA SER A 132 -6.78 -9.62 14.18
C SER A 132 -7.54 -8.48 13.50
N ASP A 133 -7.76 -7.40 14.23
CA ASP A 133 -8.44 -6.22 13.70
C ASP A 133 -7.64 -5.54 12.58
N MET A 134 -6.32 -5.44 12.73
CA MET A 134 -5.44 -4.94 11.68
C MET A 134 -5.48 -5.83 10.42
N LEU A 135 -5.46 -7.15 10.60
CA LEU A 135 -5.57 -8.10 9.49
C LEU A 135 -6.92 -7.97 8.77
N ILE A 136 -8.03 -7.97 9.51
CA ILE A 136 -9.38 -7.84 8.95
C ILE A 136 -9.54 -6.49 8.23
N ASN A 137 -9.06 -5.39 8.81
CA ASN A 137 -9.11 -4.06 8.20
C ASN A 137 -8.30 -4.01 6.91
N THR A 138 -7.10 -4.59 6.91
CA THR A 138 -6.22 -4.61 5.74
C THR A 138 -6.81 -5.45 4.61
N LEU A 139 -7.19 -6.70 4.90
CA LEU A 139 -7.78 -7.58 3.89
C LEU A 139 -9.15 -7.06 3.42
N GLY A 140 -9.96 -6.55 4.34
CA GLY A 140 -11.24 -5.94 4.04
C GLY A 140 -11.10 -4.74 3.10
N SER A 141 -10.16 -3.84 3.37
CA SER A 141 -9.92 -2.67 2.50
C SER A 141 -9.41 -3.08 1.11
N VAL A 142 -8.55 -4.09 1.01
CA VAL A 142 -8.08 -4.62 -0.28
C VAL A 142 -9.24 -5.24 -1.07
N LEU A 143 -10.10 -6.03 -0.42
CA LEU A 143 -11.27 -6.63 -1.07
C LEU A 143 -12.29 -5.57 -1.52
N VAL A 144 -12.58 -4.58 -0.68
CA VAL A 144 -13.46 -3.45 -1.02
C VAL A 144 -12.87 -2.66 -2.19
N PHE A 145 -11.55 -2.43 -2.19
CA PHE A 145 -10.87 -1.76 -3.30
C PHE A 145 -11.03 -2.54 -4.61
N ALA A 146 -10.73 -3.84 -4.61
CA ALA A 146 -10.83 -4.69 -5.79
C ALA A 146 -12.27 -4.73 -6.33
N ALA A 147 -13.26 -4.94 -5.45
CA ALA A 147 -14.67 -4.97 -5.82
C ALA A 147 -15.14 -3.61 -6.38
N SER A 148 -14.83 -2.51 -5.69
CA SER A 148 -15.20 -1.15 -6.12
C SER A 148 -14.55 -0.80 -7.46
N TYR A 149 -13.28 -1.12 -7.64
CA TYR A 149 -12.56 -0.90 -8.88
C TYR A 149 -13.21 -1.63 -10.06
N ILE A 150 -13.53 -2.91 -9.88
CA ILE A 150 -14.20 -3.73 -10.91
C ILE A 150 -15.57 -3.14 -11.24
N VAL A 151 -16.39 -2.85 -10.24
CA VAL A 151 -17.75 -2.31 -10.44
C VAL A 151 -17.72 -0.98 -11.17
N ILE A 152 -16.86 -0.05 -10.73
CA ILE A 152 -16.74 1.28 -11.36
C ILE A 152 -16.29 1.15 -12.82
N HIS A 153 -15.31 0.28 -13.12
CA HIS A 153 -14.86 0.07 -14.49
C HIS A 153 -15.91 -0.59 -15.38
N LEU A 154 -16.70 -1.52 -14.82
CA LEU A 154 -17.84 -2.11 -15.52
C LEU A 154 -18.92 -1.08 -15.81
N LEU A 155 -19.24 -0.19 -14.87
CA LEU A 155 -20.20 0.90 -15.06
C LEU A 155 -19.72 1.89 -16.14
N ILE A 156 -18.45 2.29 -16.14
CA ILE A 156 -17.88 3.18 -17.16
C ILE A 156 -17.98 2.53 -18.54
N ARG A 157 -17.70 1.23 -18.63
CA ARG A 157 -17.80 0.47 -19.88
C ARG A 157 -19.26 0.35 -20.34
N TRP A 158 -20.17 0.01 -19.41
CA TRP A 158 -21.60 -0.16 -19.70
C TRP A 158 -22.25 1.15 -20.14
N LEU A 159 -21.92 2.27 -19.49
CA LEU A 159 -22.41 3.59 -19.87
C LEU A 159 -21.82 4.12 -21.18
N ASN A 160 -20.88 3.40 -21.78
CA ASN A 160 -20.21 3.78 -23.04
C ASN A 160 -19.61 5.21 -23.00
N LEU A 161 -19.21 5.64 -21.80
CA LEU A 161 -18.71 6.99 -21.54
C LEU A 161 -17.52 7.35 -22.43
N LEU A 162 -16.66 6.37 -22.72
CA LEU A 162 -15.45 6.56 -23.53
C LEU A 162 -15.73 6.78 -25.02
N SER A 163 -16.86 6.27 -25.53
CA SER A 163 -17.22 6.42 -26.95
C SER A 163 -17.92 7.74 -27.25
N ARG A 164 -18.41 8.44 -26.24
CA ARG A 164 -19.11 9.73 -26.37
C ARG A 164 -18.21 10.96 -26.24
N LEU A 165 -16.92 10.76 -25.93
CA LEU A 165 -15.98 11.87 -25.78
C LEU A 165 -15.58 12.43 -27.13
N PRO A 166 -15.70 13.76 -27.36
CA PRO A 166 -15.24 14.41 -28.60
C PRO A 166 -13.70 14.30 -28.67
N ILE A 167 -13.21 13.46 -29.59
CA ILE A 167 -11.77 13.22 -29.72
C ILE A 167 -11.20 14.25 -30.71
N ILE A 168 -10.58 15.31 -30.20
CA ILE A 168 -9.70 16.19 -30.98
C ILE A 168 -8.36 15.45 -31.09
N CYS A 169 -8.13 14.75 -32.20
CA CYS A 169 -7.09 13.72 -32.32
C CYS A 169 -5.67 14.15 -31.95
N GLY A 170 -5.17 15.28 -32.43
CA GLY A 170 -3.77 15.64 -32.24
C GLY A 170 -3.39 16.08 -30.83
N LEU A 171 -4.04 17.11 -30.31
CA LEU A 171 -3.75 17.65 -28.97
C LEU A 171 -4.06 16.66 -27.85
N ASN A 172 -5.12 15.87 -27.99
CA ASN A 172 -5.50 14.84 -27.03
C ASN A 172 -4.42 13.74 -26.92
N GLN A 173 -3.82 13.35 -28.03
CA GLN A 173 -2.75 12.36 -28.08
C GLN A 173 -1.43 12.90 -27.49
N MET A 174 -1.06 14.14 -27.85
CA MET A 174 0.14 14.77 -27.29
C MET A 174 0.04 14.94 -25.77
N ALA A 175 -1.07 15.49 -25.30
CA ALA A 175 -1.34 15.63 -23.87
C ALA A 175 -1.40 14.27 -23.17
N GLY A 176 -1.98 13.25 -23.82
CA GLY A 176 -1.96 11.86 -23.33
C GLY A 176 -0.55 11.29 -23.16
N GLY A 177 0.37 11.62 -24.10
CA GLY A 177 1.77 11.23 -24.00
C GLY A 177 2.47 11.86 -22.77
N ILE A 178 2.20 13.14 -22.49
CA ILE A 178 2.75 13.84 -21.31
C ILE A 178 2.24 13.19 -20.02
N VAL A 179 0.95 12.89 -19.94
CA VAL A 179 0.34 12.22 -18.77
C VAL A 179 0.90 10.80 -18.61
N GLY A 180 1.03 10.04 -19.72
CA GLY A 180 1.65 8.72 -19.68
C GLY A 180 3.10 8.74 -19.19
N LEU A 181 3.86 9.77 -19.56
CA LEU A 181 5.22 9.99 -19.04
C LEU A 181 5.18 10.27 -17.53
N ALA A 182 4.27 11.12 -17.06
CA ALA A 182 4.09 11.40 -15.62
C ALA A 182 3.68 10.13 -14.84
N GLU A 183 2.76 9.32 -15.37
CA GLU A 183 2.41 8.00 -14.81
C GLU A 183 3.65 7.09 -14.74
N GLY A 184 4.49 7.09 -15.76
CA GLY A 184 5.76 6.36 -15.79
C GLY A 184 6.72 6.79 -14.67
N PHE A 185 6.85 8.09 -14.42
CA PHE A 185 7.65 8.58 -13.28
C PHE A 185 7.08 8.16 -11.93
N LEU A 186 5.76 8.22 -11.75
CA LEU A 186 5.10 7.75 -10.52
C LEU A 186 5.37 6.26 -10.28
N LEU A 187 5.33 5.44 -11.33
CA LEU A 187 5.64 4.00 -11.21
C LEU A 187 7.13 3.76 -10.90
N LEU A 188 8.05 4.54 -11.47
CA LEU A 188 9.47 4.48 -11.10
C LEU A 188 9.71 4.90 -9.65
N TRP A 189 9.02 5.92 -9.15
CA TRP A 189 9.08 6.31 -7.74
C TRP A 189 8.52 5.23 -6.82
N LEU A 190 7.43 4.58 -7.21
CA LEU A 190 6.89 3.44 -6.47
C LEU A 190 7.87 2.26 -6.46
N ALA A 191 8.49 1.95 -7.60
CA ALA A 191 9.52 0.92 -7.67
C ALA A 191 10.74 1.26 -6.79
N GLY A 192 11.19 2.52 -6.80
CA GLY A 192 12.25 3.01 -5.92
C GLY A 192 11.89 2.94 -4.43
N PHE A 193 10.63 3.26 -4.09
CA PHE A 193 10.11 3.09 -2.73
C PHE A 193 10.12 1.62 -2.31
N ILE A 194 9.65 0.71 -3.16
CA ILE A 194 9.71 -0.73 -2.88
C ILE A 194 11.17 -1.18 -2.71
N LEU A 195 12.08 -0.70 -3.58
CA LEU A 195 13.51 -1.03 -3.47
C LEU A 195 14.10 -0.64 -2.12
N SER A 196 13.66 0.45 -1.50
CA SER A 196 14.17 0.90 -0.19
C SER A 196 13.93 -0.10 0.95
N PHE A 197 12.95 -1.01 0.82
CA PHE A 197 12.74 -2.10 1.80
C PHE A 197 13.71 -3.26 1.64
N PHE A 198 14.40 -3.36 0.49
CA PHE A 198 15.31 -4.46 0.17
C PHE A 198 16.77 -4.08 0.17
N THR A 199 17.13 -2.87 0.62
CA THR A 199 18.52 -2.36 0.61
C THR A 199 19.50 -3.23 1.39
N GLU A 200 19.04 -3.94 2.41
CA GLU A 200 19.85 -4.87 3.19
C GLU A 200 20.10 -6.22 2.48
N THR A 201 19.39 -6.50 1.39
CA THR A 201 19.56 -7.74 0.64
C THR A 201 20.64 -7.61 -0.43
N PRO A 202 21.36 -8.70 -0.81
CA PRO A 202 22.36 -8.65 -1.88
C PRO A 202 21.79 -8.15 -3.23
N MET A 203 20.52 -8.49 -3.52
CA MET A 203 19.84 -8.02 -4.72
C MET A 203 19.52 -6.52 -4.64
N GLY A 204 19.06 -6.04 -3.48
CA GLY A 204 18.77 -4.63 -3.26
C GLY A 204 20.02 -3.77 -3.39
N GLN A 205 21.14 -4.18 -2.81
CA GLN A 205 22.43 -3.50 -2.94
C GLN A 205 22.93 -3.43 -4.38
N MET A 206 22.77 -4.52 -5.15
CA MET A 206 23.10 -4.54 -6.58
C MET A 206 22.24 -3.55 -7.38
N LEU A 207 20.93 -3.49 -7.13
CA LEU A 207 20.02 -2.58 -7.81
C LEU A 207 20.30 -1.12 -7.42
N GLU A 208 20.57 -0.86 -6.16
CA GLU A 208 20.94 0.48 -5.67
C GLU A 208 22.27 0.97 -6.29
N ALA A 209 23.26 0.10 -6.41
CA ALA A 209 24.50 0.41 -7.12
C ALA A 209 24.24 0.76 -8.60
N GLN A 210 23.31 0.07 -9.25
CA GLN A 210 22.89 0.37 -10.62
C GLN A 210 22.14 1.71 -10.73
N VAL A 211 21.26 2.03 -9.76
CA VAL A 211 20.59 3.34 -9.67
C VAL A 211 21.63 4.46 -9.54
N ASN A 212 22.60 4.29 -8.64
CA ASN A 212 23.64 5.29 -8.36
C ASN A 212 24.67 5.44 -9.50
N SER A 213 24.80 4.43 -10.36
CA SER A 213 25.68 4.50 -11.55
C SER A 213 25.17 5.46 -12.64
N SER A 214 23.89 5.87 -12.56
CA SER A 214 23.25 6.75 -13.54
C SER A 214 22.76 8.05 -12.90
N ILE A 215 23.29 9.19 -13.38
CA ILE A 215 22.97 10.53 -12.84
C ILE A 215 21.45 10.80 -12.84
N TRP A 216 20.78 10.55 -13.96
CA TRP A 216 19.33 10.85 -14.07
C TRP A 216 18.47 9.90 -13.24
N LEU A 217 18.84 8.61 -13.16
CA LEU A 217 18.09 7.63 -12.40
C LEU A 217 18.29 7.84 -10.88
N SER A 218 19.52 8.21 -10.47
CA SER A 218 19.79 8.55 -9.07
C SER A 218 19.05 9.81 -8.63
N LEU A 219 18.88 10.81 -9.52
CA LEU A 219 18.05 11.98 -9.24
C LEU A 219 16.58 11.61 -9.02
N ILE A 220 16.01 10.76 -9.87
CA ILE A 220 14.64 10.27 -9.71
C ILE A 220 14.48 9.52 -8.38
N TYR A 221 15.43 8.67 -8.05
CA TYR A 221 15.41 7.90 -6.79
C TYR A 221 15.54 8.81 -5.57
N ARG A 222 16.46 9.79 -5.62
CA ARG A 222 16.70 10.74 -4.53
C ARG A 222 15.52 11.68 -4.26
N TYR A 223 14.85 12.16 -5.31
CA TYR A 223 13.68 13.01 -5.22
C TYR A 223 12.37 12.21 -5.28
N ASN A 224 12.35 11.03 -4.67
CA ASN A 224 11.22 10.15 -4.67
C ASN A 224 10.06 10.74 -3.84
N LEU A 225 9.04 11.27 -4.54
CA LEU A 225 7.84 11.82 -3.93
C LEU A 225 7.02 10.78 -3.14
N MET A 226 7.15 9.48 -3.47
CA MET A 226 6.47 8.43 -2.72
C MET A 226 6.95 8.32 -1.29
N ASN A 227 8.24 8.55 -1.03
CA ASN A 227 8.77 8.58 0.34
C ASN A 227 8.13 9.70 1.16
N VAL A 228 7.86 10.86 0.55
CA VAL A 228 7.21 11.99 1.23
C VAL A 228 5.72 11.71 1.43
N ILE A 229 5.02 11.25 0.38
CA ILE A 229 3.57 11.01 0.42
C ILE A 229 3.24 9.86 1.36
N LEU A 230 3.92 8.71 1.20
CA LEU A 230 3.65 7.52 2.01
C LEU A 230 4.15 7.71 3.45
N GLY A 231 5.27 8.39 3.65
CA GLY A 231 5.72 8.76 4.99
C GLY A 231 4.72 9.65 5.72
N SER A 232 4.13 10.66 5.04
CA SER A 232 3.10 11.51 5.63
C SER A 232 1.76 10.76 5.86
N ILE A 233 1.43 9.80 5.03
CA ILE A 233 0.24 8.95 5.22
C ILE A 233 0.44 8.02 6.42
N ILE A 234 1.58 7.36 6.52
CA ILE A 234 1.90 6.47 7.64
C ILE A 234 1.90 7.27 8.94
N ASN A 235 2.54 8.44 8.98
CA ASN A 235 2.56 9.32 10.17
C ASN A 235 1.20 10.00 10.45
N GLY A 236 0.28 10.06 9.50
CA GLY A 236 -1.06 10.65 9.67
C GLY A 236 -2.18 9.63 9.90
N ILE A 237 -1.87 8.34 9.81
CA ILE A 237 -2.77 7.23 10.14
C ILE A 237 -2.49 6.71 11.56
N LEU A 238 -1.33 7.05 12.08
CA LEU A 238 -0.90 6.85 13.47
C LEU A 238 -1.26 8.05 14.33
#